data_1a8418098561e3d67313c8a4d72b9e4c
#
_entry.id   1a8418098561e3d67313c8a4d72b9e4c
#
_cell.length_a   1.000
_cell.length_b   1.000
_cell.length_c   1.000
_cell.angle_alpha   90.00
_cell.angle_beta   90.00
_cell.angle_gamma   90.00
#
_symmetry.space_group_name_H-M   'P 1'
#
loop_
_entity.id
_entity.type
_entity.pdbx_description
1 polymer ?
#
loop_
_entity_poly.entity_id
_entity_poly.type
_entity_poly.pdbx_seq_one_letter_code
_entity_poly.pdbx_strand_id
1 'polypeptide(L)'
;GGEDTDFGRTFVSQGQPLWWVRGAKAYHQYHPHHMPPVHHIDSVIRNAQYFESKWNAPTMEHWLRAFELMGLVKRDGHGGFIKIRDPGPAELALTRQQENAPYASASKALALMEERIARGEPAVPLAAMADA
;
A
#
# COMPACT_ATOMS: atom_id res chain seq x y z
N GLY A 1 -1.68 5.22 -6.34
CA GLY A 1 -0.28 5.10 -5.84
C GLY A 1 0.66 4.83 -7.00
N GLY A 2 1.92 5.18 -6.80
CA GLY A 2 2.98 4.99 -7.80
C GLY A 2 3.14 6.16 -8.77
N GLU A 3 2.19 7.07 -8.84
CA GLU A 3 2.20 8.21 -9.77
C GLU A 3 3.37 9.17 -9.52
N ASP A 4 3.68 9.48 -8.28
CA ASP A 4 4.80 10.37 -7.93
C ASP A 4 6.14 9.77 -8.35
N THR A 5 6.31 8.47 -8.13
CA THR A 5 7.51 7.74 -8.54
C THR A 5 7.62 7.66 -10.06
N ASP A 6 6.51 7.40 -10.76
CA ASP A 6 6.45 7.37 -12.21
C ASP A 6 6.78 8.74 -12.82
N PHE A 7 6.22 9.79 -12.26
CA PHE A 7 6.50 11.17 -12.66
C PHE A 7 7.98 11.52 -12.49
N GLY A 8 8.55 11.25 -11.30
CA GLY A 8 9.96 11.51 -11.03
C GLY A 8 10.89 10.73 -11.98
N ARG A 9 10.62 9.45 -12.21
CA ARG A 9 11.39 8.63 -13.17
C ARG A 9 11.28 9.15 -14.61
N THR A 10 10.10 9.60 -15.01
CA THR A 10 9.89 10.19 -16.35
C THR A 10 10.76 11.42 -16.54
N PHE A 11 10.79 12.33 -15.56
CA PHE A 11 11.64 13.52 -15.63
C PHE A 11 13.12 13.17 -15.74
N VAL A 12 13.60 12.29 -14.88
CA VAL A 12 15.01 11.86 -14.89
C VAL A 12 15.38 11.16 -16.20
N SER A 13 14.49 10.33 -16.75
CA SER A 13 14.74 9.63 -18.04
C SER A 13 14.83 10.58 -19.23
N GLN A 14 14.25 11.78 -19.12
CA GLN A 14 14.34 12.85 -20.10
C GLN A 14 15.52 13.80 -19.84
N GLY A 15 16.42 13.46 -18.94
CA GLY A 15 17.57 14.28 -18.58
C GLY A 15 17.25 15.50 -17.72
N GLN A 16 16.04 15.56 -17.15
CA GLN A 16 15.65 16.66 -16.27
C GLN A 16 16.09 16.37 -14.83
N PRO A 17 16.76 17.32 -14.13
CA PRO A 17 17.14 17.12 -12.75
C PRO A 17 15.94 17.26 -11.81
N LEU A 18 15.96 16.50 -10.70
CA LEU A 18 15.07 16.72 -9.58
C LEU A 18 15.80 17.46 -8.47
N TRP A 19 15.16 18.48 -7.94
CA TRP A 19 15.74 19.34 -6.91
C TRP A 19 14.95 19.25 -5.61
N TRP A 20 15.66 19.07 -4.51
CA TRP A 20 15.10 19.31 -3.19
C TRP A 20 15.23 20.78 -2.85
N VAL A 21 14.11 21.48 -2.75
CA VAL A 21 14.10 22.92 -2.47
C VAL A 21 13.74 23.16 -1.01
N ARG A 22 14.72 23.61 -0.22
CA ARG A 22 14.50 23.98 1.17
C ARG A 22 13.52 25.16 1.26
N GLY A 23 12.49 25.00 2.11
CA GLY A 23 11.48 26.05 2.32
C GLY A 23 10.31 26.01 1.35
N ALA A 24 10.36 25.25 0.26
CA ALA A 24 9.20 24.94 -0.54
C ALA A 24 8.30 23.98 0.26
N LYS A 25 7.06 24.41 0.53
CA LYS A 25 6.10 23.67 1.34
C LYS A 25 4.81 23.45 0.57
N ALA A 26 4.25 22.25 0.68
CA ALA A 26 2.90 21.94 0.27
C ALA A 26 2.12 21.40 1.47
N TYR A 27 0.83 21.68 1.53
CA TYR A 27 -0.05 21.20 2.57
C TYR A 27 -1.03 20.21 1.96
N HIS A 28 -1.04 18.99 2.51
CA HIS A 28 -2.05 17.99 2.18
C HIS A 28 -3.19 18.11 3.18
N GLN A 29 -4.39 18.43 2.70
CA GLN A 29 -5.57 18.45 3.59
C GLN A 29 -5.85 17.04 4.11
N TYR A 30 -5.95 16.92 5.44
CA TYR A 30 -6.27 15.64 6.06
C TYR A 30 -7.63 15.13 5.57
N HIS A 31 -7.69 13.85 5.30
CA HIS A 31 -8.91 13.08 5.08
C HIS A 31 -8.73 11.66 5.65
N PRO A 32 -9.81 11.00 6.09
CA PRO A 32 -9.72 9.61 6.53
C PRO A 32 -9.15 8.73 5.40
N HIS A 33 -8.17 7.91 5.74
CA HIS A 33 -7.52 7.01 4.78
C HIS A 33 -7.08 5.70 5.45
N HIS A 34 -6.70 4.75 4.64
CA HIS A 34 -6.17 3.45 5.05
C HIS A 34 -4.73 3.30 4.62
N MET A 35 -3.91 2.66 5.46
CA MET A 35 -2.52 2.39 5.14
C MET A 35 -2.13 0.97 5.62
N PRO A 36 -1.89 0.03 4.71
CA PRO A 36 -1.96 0.19 3.24
C PRO A 36 -3.38 0.48 2.73
N PRO A 37 -3.53 1.08 1.54
CA PRO A 37 -4.81 1.57 1.04
C PRO A 37 -5.69 0.45 0.49
N VAL A 38 -6.19 -0.42 1.37
CA VAL A 38 -7.00 -1.61 1.01
C VAL A 38 -8.27 -1.26 0.24
N HIS A 39 -8.85 -0.07 0.50
CA HIS A 39 -10.04 0.43 -0.20
C HIS A 39 -9.78 0.82 -1.66
N HIS A 40 -8.51 0.87 -2.07
CA HIS A 40 -8.08 1.15 -3.45
C HIS A 40 -7.35 -0.04 -4.11
N ILE A 41 -7.59 -1.25 -3.63
CA ILE A 41 -6.87 -2.47 -4.04
C ILE A 41 -6.82 -2.65 -5.57
N ASP A 42 -7.93 -2.44 -6.27
CA ASP A 42 -7.99 -2.57 -7.73
C ASP A 42 -7.08 -1.54 -8.44
N SER A 43 -7.08 -0.31 -7.94
CA SER A 43 -6.21 0.75 -8.48
C SER A 43 -4.75 0.49 -8.19
N VAL A 44 -4.43 -0.04 -7.00
CA VAL A 44 -3.06 -0.40 -6.62
C VAL A 44 -2.52 -1.50 -7.53
N ILE A 45 -3.28 -2.58 -7.75
CA ILE A 45 -2.89 -3.68 -8.63
C ILE A 45 -2.66 -3.18 -10.05
N ARG A 46 -3.62 -2.46 -10.62
CA ARG A 46 -3.53 -1.89 -11.97
C ARG A 46 -2.32 -0.98 -12.14
N ASN A 47 -2.10 -0.08 -11.18
CA ASN A 47 -1.00 0.87 -11.24
C ASN A 47 0.36 0.18 -11.06
N ALA A 48 0.44 -0.86 -10.23
CA ALA A 48 1.66 -1.65 -10.08
C ALA A 48 2.02 -2.37 -11.39
N GLN A 49 1.05 -3.01 -12.04
CA GLN A 49 1.23 -3.68 -13.32
C GLN A 49 1.66 -2.70 -14.44
N TYR A 50 1.01 -1.54 -14.49
CA TYR A 50 1.39 -0.48 -15.44
C TYR A 50 2.82 0.02 -15.20
N PHE A 51 3.19 0.28 -13.95
CA PHE A 51 4.52 0.74 -13.59
C PHE A 51 5.58 -0.30 -13.96
N GLU A 52 5.34 -1.57 -13.65
CA GLU A 52 6.25 -2.66 -14.00
C GLU A 52 6.41 -2.80 -15.51
N SER A 53 5.33 -2.73 -16.27
CA SER A 53 5.38 -2.77 -17.74
C SER A 53 6.16 -1.62 -18.36
N LYS A 54 6.09 -0.43 -17.73
CA LYS A 54 6.77 0.79 -18.20
C LYS A 54 8.25 0.82 -17.82
N TRP A 55 8.58 0.40 -16.61
CA TRP A 55 9.91 0.59 -16.02
C TRP A 55 10.70 -0.69 -15.82
N ASN A 56 10.11 -1.84 -16.09
CA ASN A 56 10.66 -3.17 -15.78
C ASN A 56 11.17 -3.25 -14.31
N ALA A 57 10.41 -2.67 -13.40
CA ALA A 57 10.73 -2.57 -11.98
C ALA A 57 9.44 -2.60 -11.13
N PRO A 58 9.46 -3.27 -9.98
CA PRO A 58 8.31 -3.30 -9.08
C PRO A 58 8.07 -1.95 -8.42
N THR A 59 6.84 -1.75 -7.95
CA THR A 59 6.46 -0.60 -7.11
C THR A 59 5.44 -1.01 -6.06
N MET A 60 5.28 -0.22 -5.02
CA MET A 60 4.31 -0.42 -3.94
C MET A 60 4.39 -1.81 -3.27
N GLU A 61 5.58 -2.42 -3.24
CA GLU A 61 5.78 -3.80 -2.78
C GLU A 61 5.30 -4.03 -1.35
N HIS A 62 5.47 -3.04 -0.44
CA HIS A 62 4.97 -3.14 0.94
C HIS A 62 3.44 -3.22 1.01
N TRP A 63 2.74 -2.51 0.13
CA TRP A 63 1.28 -2.57 0.07
C TRP A 63 0.81 -3.90 -0.49
N LEU A 64 1.41 -4.34 -1.59
CA LEU A 64 1.06 -5.60 -2.24
C LEU A 64 1.38 -6.80 -1.35
N ARG A 65 2.51 -6.76 -0.63
CA ARG A 65 2.84 -7.76 0.38
C ARG A 65 1.84 -7.80 1.52
N ALA A 66 1.42 -6.65 2.03
CA ALA A 66 0.39 -6.57 3.06
C ALA A 66 -0.95 -7.13 2.56
N PHE A 67 -1.36 -6.82 1.32
CA PHE A 67 -2.57 -7.38 0.72
C PHE A 67 -2.49 -8.91 0.55
N GLU A 68 -1.32 -9.43 0.21
CA GLU A 68 -1.07 -10.87 0.13
C GLU A 68 -1.23 -11.55 1.51
N LEU A 69 -0.65 -10.99 2.56
CA LEU A 69 -0.77 -11.49 3.93
C LEU A 69 -2.22 -11.43 4.47
N MET A 70 -2.98 -10.43 4.05
CA MET A 70 -4.42 -10.31 4.35
C MET A 70 -5.28 -11.30 3.55
N GLY A 71 -4.72 -12.02 2.58
CA GLY A 71 -5.47 -12.90 1.67
C GLY A 71 -6.39 -12.16 0.71
N LEU A 72 -6.07 -10.92 0.37
CA LEU A 72 -6.83 -10.09 -0.58
C LEU A 72 -6.35 -10.29 -2.02
N VAL A 73 -5.07 -10.60 -2.20
CA VAL A 73 -4.44 -10.85 -3.49
C VAL A 73 -3.57 -12.11 -3.45
N LYS A 74 -3.26 -12.63 -4.62
CA LYS A 74 -2.23 -13.67 -4.81
C LYS A 74 -1.34 -13.30 -5.99
N ARG A 75 -0.12 -13.85 -6.01
CA ARG A 75 0.76 -13.75 -7.18
C ARG A 75 0.24 -14.64 -8.31
N ASP A 76 0.37 -14.15 -9.54
CA ASP A 76 -0.09 -14.89 -10.74
C ASP A 76 0.96 -15.84 -11.31
N GLY A 77 2.14 -15.93 -10.69
CA GLY A 77 3.27 -16.74 -11.18
C GLY A 77 4.14 -16.07 -12.25
N HIS A 78 3.74 -14.91 -12.77
CA HIS A 78 4.48 -14.12 -13.76
C HIS A 78 4.97 -12.77 -13.18
N GLY A 79 4.89 -12.60 -11.85
CA GLY A 79 5.27 -11.37 -11.14
C GLY A 79 4.12 -10.41 -10.85
N GLY A 80 2.96 -10.61 -11.48
CA GLY A 80 1.76 -9.82 -11.25
C GLY A 80 0.95 -10.26 -10.04
N PHE A 81 -0.14 -9.54 -9.79
CA PHE A 81 -1.07 -9.83 -8.70
C PHE A 81 -2.51 -9.93 -9.20
N ILE A 82 -3.24 -10.90 -8.66
CA ILE A 82 -4.66 -11.12 -8.92
C ILE A 82 -5.44 -10.89 -7.63
N LYS A 83 -6.49 -10.09 -7.68
CA LYS A 83 -7.40 -9.91 -6.55
C LYS A 83 -8.17 -11.22 -6.29
N ILE A 84 -8.23 -11.64 -5.03
CA ILE A 84 -8.99 -12.81 -4.58
C ILE A 84 -10.36 -12.38 -4.08
N ARG A 85 -10.40 -11.32 -3.26
CA ARG A 85 -11.62 -10.79 -2.65
C ARG A 85 -11.46 -9.30 -2.31
N ASP A 86 -12.56 -8.65 -2.01
CA ASP A 86 -12.55 -7.31 -1.43
C ASP A 86 -12.17 -7.34 0.06
N PRO A 87 -11.62 -6.22 0.59
CA PRO A 87 -11.35 -6.10 2.01
C PRO A 87 -12.65 -6.12 2.81
N GLY A 88 -12.66 -6.85 3.91
CA GLY A 88 -13.76 -6.87 4.86
C GLY A 88 -13.56 -5.88 6.01
N PRO A 89 -14.51 -5.84 6.97
CA PRO A 89 -14.45 -4.93 8.12
C PRO A 89 -13.16 -5.05 8.93
N ALA A 90 -12.61 -6.25 9.07
CA ALA A 90 -11.40 -6.51 9.84
C ALA A 90 -10.15 -5.85 9.19
N GLU A 91 -9.99 -5.97 7.88
CA GLU A 91 -8.90 -5.34 7.14
C GLU A 91 -9.06 -3.81 7.11
N LEU A 92 -10.29 -3.33 6.96
CA LEU A 92 -10.58 -1.90 7.01
C LEU A 92 -10.26 -1.32 8.40
N ALA A 93 -10.64 -1.99 9.48
CA ALA A 93 -10.32 -1.57 10.84
C ALA A 93 -8.81 -1.56 11.10
N LEU A 94 -8.10 -2.64 10.71
CA LEU A 94 -6.66 -2.76 10.89
C LEU A 94 -5.86 -1.65 10.19
N THR A 95 -6.30 -1.25 9.01
CA THR A 95 -5.56 -0.30 8.16
C THR A 95 -5.98 1.15 8.33
N ARG A 96 -7.09 1.40 9.03
CA ARG A 96 -7.61 2.76 9.24
C ARG A 96 -6.59 3.62 10.00
N GLN A 97 -6.23 4.76 9.41
CA GLN A 97 -5.36 5.72 10.05
C GLN A 97 -6.16 6.62 11.00
N GLN A 98 -5.60 6.82 12.19
CA GLN A 98 -6.18 7.71 13.19
C GLN A 98 -5.70 9.14 12.94
N GLU A 99 -6.56 10.11 13.19
CA GLU A 99 -6.25 11.53 13.02
C GLU A 99 -5.05 12.00 13.85
N ASN A 100 -4.89 11.44 15.04
CA ASN A 100 -3.77 11.73 15.95
C ASN A 100 -2.49 10.95 15.63
N ALA A 101 -2.52 10.02 14.67
CA ALA A 101 -1.38 9.23 14.23
C ALA A 101 -1.27 9.19 12.69
N PRO A 102 -1.20 10.35 12.01
CA PRO A 102 -1.34 10.43 10.56
C PRO A 102 -0.19 9.83 9.77
N TYR A 103 0.93 9.52 10.41
CA TYR A 103 2.15 9.03 9.75
C TYR A 103 2.43 7.54 9.95
N ALA A 104 1.44 6.76 10.39
CA ALA A 104 1.61 5.32 10.41
C ALA A 104 1.85 4.81 8.99
N SER A 105 3.03 4.24 8.74
CA SER A 105 3.40 3.73 7.42
C SER A 105 2.78 2.36 7.15
N ALA A 106 2.65 1.99 5.87
CA ALA A 106 2.27 0.63 5.48
C ALA A 106 3.22 -0.44 6.06
N SER A 107 4.49 -0.10 6.27
CA SER A 107 5.48 -0.96 6.89
C SER A 107 5.12 -1.33 8.33
N LYS A 108 4.44 -0.46 9.06
CA LYS A 108 4.00 -0.75 10.44
C LYS A 108 2.90 -1.82 10.47
N ALA A 109 1.91 -1.71 9.60
CA ALA A 109 0.87 -2.72 9.48
C ALA A 109 1.45 -4.07 8.98
N LEU A 110 2.37 -4.02 8.02
CA LEU A 110 3.06 -5.19 7.50
C LEU A 110 3.86 -5.91 8.62
N ALA A 111 4.69 -5.18 9.37
CA ALA A 111 5.48 -5.73 10.47
C ALA A 111 4.59 -6.38 11.54
N LEU A 112 3.48 -5.75 11.90
CA LEU A 112 2.51 -6.32 12.85
C LEU A 112 1.93 -7.65 12.33
N MET A 113 1.55 -7.72 11.07
CA MET A 113 1.02 -8.96 10.47
C MET A 113 2.09 -10.07 10.43
N GLU A 114 3.31 -9.75 10.06
CA GLU A 114 4.42 -10.71 10.02
C GLU A 114 4.75 -11.25 11.42
N GLU A 115 4.74 -10.38 12.44
CA GLU A 115 4.92 -10.78 13.83
C GLU A 115 3.80 -11.71 14.31
N ARG A 116 2.55 -11.44 13.97
CA ARG A 116 1.41 -12.32 14.30
C ARG A 116 1.56 -13.69 13.64
N ILE A 117 1.89 -13.72 12.36
CA ILE A 117 2.12 -14.97 11.63
C ILE A 117 3.27 -15.77 12.26
N ALA A 118 4.36 -15.12 12.67
CA ALA A 118 5.48 -15.78 13.35
C ALA A 118 5.07 -16.41 14.70
N ARG A 119 4.01 -15.89 15.36
CA ARG A 119 3.40 -16.49 16.56
C ARG A 119 2.34 -17.54 16.27
N GLY A 120 2.11 -17.88 15.01
CA GLY A 120 1.06 -18.82 14.60
C GLY A 120 -0.36 -18.24 14.65
N GLU A 121 -0.48 -16.92 14.71
CA GLU A 121 -1.75 -16.21 14.71
C GLU A 121 -2.18 -15.80 13.29
N PRO A 122 -3.49 -15.58 13.05
CA PRO A 122 -3.95 -14.97 11.79
C PRO A 122 -3.33 -13.60 11.59
N ALA A 123 -2.96 -13.27 10.36
CA ALA A 123 -2.39 -11.97 10.00
C ALA A 123 -3.30 -10.79 10.42
N VAL A 124 -4.60 -10.95 10.19
CA VAL A 124 -5.63 -9.97 10.59
C VAL A 124 -6.31 -10.43 11.88
N PRO A 125 -6.39 -9.57 12.91
CA PRO A 125 -7.06 -9.93 14.18
C PRO A 125 -8.54 -10.22 13.98
N LEU A 126 -9.04 -11.36 14.51
CA LEU A 126 -10.44 -11.73 14.43
C LEU A 126 -11.35 -10.81 15.27
N ALA A 127 -10.84 -10.20 16.34
CA ALA A 127 -11.59 -9.31 17.23
C ALA A 127 -12.05 -7.99 16.57
N ALA A 128 -11.50 -7.63 15.39
CA ALA A 128 -11.97 -6.46 14.64
C ALA A 128 -13.36 -6.67 13.96
N MET A 129 -13.95 -7.84 14.10
CA MET A 129 -15.28 -8.17 13.55
C MET A 129 -16.43 -7.93 14.54
N ALA A 130 -16.15 -7.60 15.81
CA ALA A 130 -17.17 -7.56 16.86
C ALA A 130 -17.86 -6.20 17.05
N ASP A 131 -17.34 -5.12 16.45
CA ASP A 131 -17.86 -3.74 16.60
C ASP A 131 -18.38 -3.16 15.27
N ALA A 132 -18.85 -4.00 14.36
CA ALA A 132 -19.46 -3.58 13.12
C ALA A 132 -20.99 -3.64 13.18
#